data_fd2e0c8a9fd45707d86b5477840e68df
#
_entry.id   fd2e0c8a9fd45707d86b5477840e68df
#
_cell.length_a   1.000
_cell.length_b   1.000
_cell.length_c   1.000
_cell.angle_alpha   90.00
_cell.angle_beta   90.00
_cell.angle_gamma   90.00
#
_symmetry.space_group_name_H-M   'P 1'
#
loop_
_entity.id
_entity.type
_entity.pdbx_description
1 polymer ?
#
loop_
_entity_poly.entity_id
_entity_poly.type
_entity_poly.pdbx_seq_one_letter_code
_entity_poly.pdbx_strand_id
1 'polypeptide(L)'
;YTNNPTTKSCEQIINSKIFGEDFKFYTDNGVFSKDGVDFGTKVLLENFSSQKEVANVADIGCGYGVISIVLAKQNPGYSFTMVDVNNRSLVLTKKNIELNRIENKVEIIESSSFDNVKGDFDIVLTNPPIRAGKKIVHQIMIDSFNHLSESGELWVVIQKKQGMASCKKLLEETFSSVEVIAKNKGYYILKASK
;
A
#
# COMPACT_ATOMS: atom_id res chain seq x y z
N TYR A 1 -2.48 -3.82 -15.00
CA TYR A 1 -1.45 -4.48 -14.21
C TYR A 1 -0.35 -4.97 -15.15
N THR A 2 0.61 -4.12 -15.44
CA THR A 2 1.74 -4.41 -16.32
C THR A 2 3.05 -3.92 -15.72
N ASN A 3 4.16 -4.60 -16.07
CA ASN A 3 5.49 -4.22 -15.60
C ASN A 3 5.97 -2.93 -16.27
N ASN A 4 5.68 -2.79 -17.56
CA ASN A 4 6.12 -1.66 -18.37
C ASN A 4 4.93 -1.07 -19.13
N PRO A 5 4.36 0.04 -18.69
CA PRO A 5 3.29 0.72 -19.42
C PRO A 5 3.71 1.12 -20.81
N THR A 6 2.85 0.89 -21.81
CA THR A 6 3.09 1.27 -23.21
C THR A 6 2.61 2.68 -23.55
N THR A 7 1.81 3.29 -22.67
CA THR A 7 1.35 4.66 -22.84
C THR A 7 2.51 5.64 -22.79
N LYS A 8 2.46 6.67 -23.64
CA LYS A 8 3.47 7.72 -23.64
C LYS A 8 3.52 8.40 -22.27
N SER A 9 4.72 8.58 -21.75
CA SER A 9 4.94 9.31 -20.51
C SER A 9 4.53 10.77 -20.64
N CYS A 10 3.88 11.28 -19.61
CA CYS A 10 3.55 12.68 -19.43
C CYS A 10 3.48 12.96 -17.92
N GLU A 11 4.66 13.11 -17.31
CA GLU A 11 4.74 13.37 -15.88
C GLU A 11 4.03 14.67 -15.50
N GLN A 12 3.34 14.63 -14.38
CA GLN A 12 2.69 15.80 -13.76
C GLN A 12 2.91 15.75 -12.25
N ILE A 13 2.66 16.88 -11.60
CA ILE A 13 2.70 16.96 -10.14
C ILE A 13 1.27 17.17 -9.64
N ILE A 14 0.86 16.36 -8.69
CA ILE A 14 -0.39 16.56 -7.96
C ILE A 14 -0.09 17.02 -6.54
N ASN A 15 -1.01 17.76 -5.95
CA ASN A 15 -0.94 18.21 -4.56
C ASN A 15 -2.05 17.54 -3.78
N SER A 16 -1.76 17.13 -2.54
CA SER A 16 -2.77 16.57 -1.66
C SER A 16 -2.50 16.99 -0.22
N LYS A 17 -3.56 17.42 0.47
CA LYS A 17 -3.48 17.68 1.90
C LYS A 17 -3.92 16.41 2.64
N ILE A 18 -3.03 15.86 3.44
CA ILE A 18 -3.27 14.64 4.22
C ILE A 18 -2.79 14.92 5.64
N PHE A 19 -3.68 14.71 6.63
CA PHE A 19 -3.43 15.02 8.04
C PHE A 19 -2.99 16.48 8.27
N GLY A 20 -3.53 17.40 7.50
CA GLY A 20 -3.20 18.82 7.61
C GLY A 20 -1.84 19.21 6.99
N GLU A 21 -1.09 18.27 6.46
CA GLU A 21 0.18 18.50 5.78
C GLU A 21 0.02 18.47 4.26
N ASP A 22 0.77 19.31 3.57
CA ASP A 22 0.78 19.36 2.12
C ASP A 22 1.82 18.39 1.57
N PHE A 23 1.34 17.45 0.73
CA PHE A 23 2.19 16.51 0.01
C PHE A 23 2.12 16.79 -1.49
N LYS A 24 3.24 16.58 -2.16
CA LYS A 24 3.33 16.64 -3.62
C LYS A 24 3.79 15.31 -4.16
N PHE A 25 3.20 14.88 -5.26
CA PHE A 25 3.58 13.63 -5.89
C PHE A 25 3.73 13.81 -7.39
N TYR A 26 4.83 13.34 -7.95
CA TYR A 26 4.94 13.08 -9.37
C TYR A 26 4.06 11.89 -9.72
N THR A 27 3.25 12.06 -10.76
CA THR A 27 2.46 11.00 -11.36
C THR A 27 2.69 10.96 -12.85
N ASP A 28 2.16 9.94 -13.53
CA ASP A 28 2.36 9.80 -14.97
C ASP A 28 1.22 8.99 -15.59
N ASN A 29 1.13 9.02 -16.89
CA ASN A 29 0.27 8.10 -17.64
C ASN A 29 0.69 6.65 -17.35
N GLY A 30 -0.28 5.73 -17.31
CA GLY A 30 -0.02 4.32 -17.06
C GLY A 30 0.21 3.97 -15.58
N VAL A 31 0.01 4.92 -14.66
CA VAL A 31 0.02 4.63 -13.22
C VAL A 31 -1.37 4.83 -12.63
N PHE A 32 -1.65 4.08 -11.57
CA PHE A 32 -2.93 4.15 -10.87
C PHE A 32 -3.11 5.52 -10.20
N SER A 33 -4.31 6.07 -10.33
CA SER A 33 -4.72 7.34 -9.69
C SER A 33 -3.83 8.54 -10.03
N LYS A 34 -3.48 8.68 -11.31
CA LYS A 34 -2.55 9.71 -11.79
C LYS A 34 -3.01 11.15 -11.57
N ASP A 35 -4.31 11.39 -11.48
CA ASP A 35 -4.89 12.74 -11.42
C ASP A 35 -5.15 13.22 -9.98
N GLY A 36 -4.95 12.37 -8.99
CA GLY A 36 -5.13 12.69 -7.58
C GLY A 36 -4.95 11.46 -6.70
N VAL A 37 -4.71 11.67 -5.43
CA VAL A 37 -4.58 10.58 -4.46
C VAL A 37 -5.91 9.83 -4.37
N ASP A 38 -5.83 8.50 -4.50
CA ASP A 38 -6.99 7.62 -4.46
C ASP A 38 -7.78 7.75 -3.14
N PHE A 39 -9.09 7.77 -3.25
CA PHE A 39 -9.97 7.90 -2.08
C PHE A 39 -9.80 6.72 -1.10
N GLY A 40 -9.70 5.49 -1.60
CA GLY A 40 -9.46 4.32 -0.74
C GLY A 40 -8.15 4.42 0.02
N THR A 41 -7.10 4.90 -0.63
CA THR A 41 -5.81 5.17 0.02
C THR A 41 -5.93 6.20 1.13
N LYS A 42 -6.69 7.28 0.91
CA LYS A 42 -6.97 8.28 1.96
C LYS A 42 -7.71 7.67 3.13
N VAL A 43 -8.74 6.86 2.87
CA VAL A 43 -9.51 6.19 3.93
C VAL A 43 -8.62 5.26 4.74
N LEU A 44 -7.73 4.51 4.08
CA LEU A 44 -6.77 3.64 4.77
C LEU A 44 -5.86 4.46 5.69
N LEU A 45 -5.27 5.53 5.18
CA LEU A 45 -4.37 6.38 5.97
C LEU A 45 -5.08 7.03 7.17
N GLU A 46 -6.30 7.50 6.99
CA GLU A 46 -7.10 8.12 8.07
C GLU A 46 -7.45 7.15 9.19
N ASN A 47 -7.49 5.87 8.91
CA ASN A 47 -7.93 4.84 9.87
C ASN A 47 -6.80 3.92 10.36
N PHE A 48 -5.63 4.00 9.76
CA PHE A 48 -4.47 3.24 10.22
C PHE A 48 -3.96 3.80 11.54
N SER A 49 -3.69 2.91 12.49
CA SER A 49 -3.03 3.24 13.74
C SER A 49 -2.15 2.09 14.22
N SER A 50 -1.09 2.43 14.93
CA SER A 50 -0.21 1.44 15.56
C SER A 50 0.41 2.03 16.82
N GLN A 51 0.60 1.17 17.83
CA GLN A 51 1.32 1.51 19.07
C GLN A 51 2.84 1.41 18.90
N LYS A 52 3.31 0.86 17.78
CA LYS A 52 4.74 0.65 17.54
C LYS A 52 5.42 1.98 17.19
N GLU A 53 6.50 2.30 17.90
CA GLU A 53 7.37 3.44 17.58
C GLU A 53 8.40 3.07 16.50
N VAL A 54 8.77 1.80 16.43
CA VAL A 54 9.69 1.24 15.44
C VAL A 54 8.98 0.08 14.75
N ALA A 55 8.98 0.06 13.44
CA ALA A 55 8.37 -1.02 12.67
C ALA A 55 9.00 -1.17 11.30
N ASN A 56 9.04 -2.43 10.83
CA ASN A 56 9.33 -2.81 9.46
C ASN A 56 8.02 -2.93 8.72
N VAL A 57 7.82 -2.10 7.71
CA VAL A 57 6.56 -1.98 6.97
C VAL A 57 6.76 -2.41 5.52
N ALA A 58 5.85 -3.25 5.01
CA ALA A 58 5.74 -3.55 3.59
C ALA A 58 4.51 -2.86 3.00
N ASP A 59 4.71 -2.15 1.91
CA ASP A 59 3.66 -1.47 1.13
C ASP A 59 3.54 -2.19 -0.20
N ILE A 60 2.53 -3.04 -0.34
CA ILE A 60 2.36 -3.92 -1.49
C ILE A 60 1.39 -3.30 -2.49
N GLY A 61 1.87 -3.13 -3.72
CA GLY A 61 1.18 -2.35 -4.72
C GLY A 61 1.32 -0.85 -4.43
N CYS A 62 2.55 -0.41 -4.17
CA CYS A 62 2.82 0.93 -3.63
C CYS A 62 2.48 2.08 -4.60
N GLY A 63 2.30 1.79 -5.90
CA GLY A 63 2.07 2.84 -6.89
C GLY A 63 3.20 3.86 -6.89
N TYR A 64 2.84 5.13 -6.87
CA TYR A 64 3.84 6.20 -6.81
C TYR A 64 4.22 6.63 -5.37
N GLY A 65 3.80 5.85 -4.36
CA GLY A 65 4.38 5.92 -3.03
C GLY A 65 3.58 6.61 -1.94
N VAL A 66 2.30 6.90 -2.13
CA VAL A 66 1.50 7.70 -1.18
C VAL A 66 1.48 7.13 0.24
N ILE A 67 1.13 5.86 0.39
CA ILE A 67 0.97 5.24 1.73
C ILE A 67 2.25 5.35 2.55
N SER A 68 3.35 4.86 2.00
CA SER A 68 4.63 4.85 2.70
C SER A 68 5.17 6.25 2.96
N ILE A 69 5.05 7.17 2.00
CA ILE A 69 5.55 8.54 2.14
C ILE A 69 4.81 9.28 3.27
N VAL A 70 3.49 9.17 3.31
CA VAL A 70 2.69 9.81 4.36
C VAL A 70 3.02 9.21 5.73
N LEU A 71 3.07 7.88 5.83
CA LEU A 71 3.37 7.20 7.10
C LEU A 71 4.81 7.44 7.56
N ALA A 72 5.76 7.54 6.64
CA ALA A 72 7.15 7.85 6.97
C ALA A 72 7.29 9.22 7.63
N LYS A 73 6.57 10.22 7.15
CA LYS A 73 6.55 11.56 7.75
C LYS A 73 6.04 11.54 9.19
N GLN A 74 5.07 10.68 9.47
CA GLN A 74 4.45 10.60 10.80
C GLN A 74 5.18 9.66 11.75
N ASN A 75 5.99 8.74 11.22
CA ASN A 75 6.63 7.68 12.00
C ASN A 75 8.13 7.60 11.66
N PRO A 76 8.97 8.46 12.28
CA PRO A 76 10.41 8.48 12.00
C PRO A 76 11.14 7.15 12.25
N GLY A 77 10.59 6.30 13.13
CA GLY A 77 11.15 4.99 13.45
C GLY A 77 10.74 3.86 12.50
N TYR A 78 9.92 4.14 11.49
CA TYR A 78 9.50 3.13 10.54
C TYR A 78 10.47 3.01 9.37
N SER A 79 10.74 1.78 8.94
CA SER A 79 11.40 1.49 7.68
C SER A 79 10.42 0.82 6.72
N PHE A 80 10.60 1.06 5.43
CA PHE A 80 9.63 0.67 4.41
C PHE A 80 10.27 -0.18 3.32
N THR A 81 9.57 -1.23 2.93
CA THR A 81 9.79 -1.96 1.68
C THR A 81 8.60 -1.70 0.79
N MET A 82 8.83 -0.98 -0.30
CA MET A 82 7.80 -0.54 -1.24
C MET A 82 7.85 -1.40 -2.49
N VAL A 83 6.75 -2.03 -2.83
CA VAL A 83 6.69 -3.09 -3.84
C VAL A 83 5.62 -2.79 -4.88
N ASP A 84 5.98 -2.88 -6.15
CA ASP A 84 5.04 -2.81 -7.26
C ASP A 84 5.59 -3.61 -8.46
N VAL A 85 4.71 -4.02 -9.35
CA VAL A 85 5.11 -4.64 -10.63
C VAL A 85 5.37 -3.59 -11.72
N ASN A 86 4.83 -2.40 -11.56
CA ASN A 86 4.89 -1.32 -12.53
C ASN A 86 6.18 -0.52 -12.36
N ASN A 87 7.13 -0.69 -13.29
CA ASN A 87 8.42 0.01 -13.23
C ASN A 87 8.29 1.53 -13.30
N ARG A 88 7.30 2.05 -14.03
CA ARG A 88 7.04 3.49 -14.09
C ARG A 88 6.63 4.02 -12.72
N SER A 89 5.79 3.30 -12.00
CA SER A 89 5.41 3.63 -10.62
C SER A 89 6.63 3.65 -9.69
N LEU A 90 7.53 2.69 -9.81
CA LEU A 90 8.72 2.62 -8.96
C LEU A 90 9.70 3.77 -9.21
N VAL A 91 9.84 4.20 -10.46
CA VAL A 91 10.62 5.41 -10.79
C VAL A 91 10.00 6.65 -10.12
N LEU A 92 8.69 6.79 -10.20
CA LEU A 92 7.96 7.89 -9.55
C LEU A 92 8.09 7.83 -8.02
N THR A 93 8.02 6.65 -7.44
CA THR A 93 8.22 6.46 -6.00
C THR A 93 9.57 6.99 -5.53
N LYS A 94 10.64 6.70 -6.24
CA LYS A 94 11.99 7.24 -5.93
C LYS A 94 12.00 8.76 -5.97
N LYS A 95 11.42 9.35 -7.00
CA LYS A 95 11.29 10.81 -7.14
C LYS A 95 10.46 11.42 -6.01
N ASN A 96 9.39 10.76 -5.61
CA ASN A 96 8.49 11.25 -4.57
C ASN A 96 9.09 11.17 -3.16
N ILE A 97 9.93 10.18 -2.90
CA ILE A 97 10.70 10.08 -1.67
C ILE A 97 11.60 11.31 -1.51
N GLU A 98 12.31 11.68 -2.56
CA GLU A 98 13.17 12.88 -2.57
C GLU A 98 12.35 14.17 -2.47
N LEU A 99 11.28 14.28 -3.26
CA LEU A 99 10.40 15.45 -3.29
C LEU A 99 9.81 15.76 -1.91
N ASN A 100 9.43 14.75 -1.16
CA ASN A 100 8.85 14.89 0.17
C ASN A 100 9.88 14.78 1.30
N ARG A 101 11.17 14.74 0.99
CA ARG A 101 12.28 14.73 1.95
C ARG A 101 12.14 13.60 2.98
N ILE A 102 11.88 12.40 2.50
CA ILE A 102 11.77 11.21 3.35
C ILE A 102 13.19 10.76 3.73
N GLU A 103 13.47 10.69 5.04
CA GLU A 103 14.75 10.28 5.60
C GLU A 103 14.75 8.84 6.11
N ASN A 104 13.57 8.22 6.26
CA ASN A 104 13.41 6.84 6.67
C ASN A 104 14.15 5.89 5.72
N LYS A 105 14.61 4.77 6.25
CA LYS A 105 15.16 3.70 5.41
C LYS A 105 14.04 3.16 4.50
N VAL A 106 14.30 3.16 3.20
CA VAL A 106 13.35 2.67 2.18
C VAL A 106 14.07 1.74 1.22
N GLU A 107 13.46 0.59 0.95
CA GLU A 107 13.85 -0.32 -0.10
C GLU A 107 12.72 -0.37 -1.13
N ILE A 108 13.05 -0.30 -2.42
CA ILE A 108 12.08 -0.30 -3.52
C ILE A 108 12.33 -1.54 -4.38
N ILE A 109 11.31 -2.38 -4.52
CA ILE A 109 11.44 -3.70 -5.16
C ILE A 109 10.38 -3.87 -6.24
N GLU A 110 10.82 -4.26 -7.44
CA GLU A 110 9.92 -4.77 -8.48
C GLU A 110 9.56 -6.21 -8.14
N SER A 111 8.29 -6.47 -7.87
CA SER A 111 7.82 -7.79 -7.50
C SER A 111 6.32 -7.92 -7.71
N SER A 112 5.88 -9.11 -8.12
CA SER A 112 4.49 -9.51 -7.98
C SER A 112 4.32 -10.03 -6.56
N SER A 113 3.46 -9.37 -5.78
CA SER A 113 3.29 -9.70 -4.37
C SER A 113 4.67 -9.72 -3.67
N PHE A 114 4.99 -10.78 -2.95
CA PHE A 114 6.26 -10.94 -2.23
C PHE A 114 7.29 -11.82 -2.96
N ASP A 115 7.11 -12.11 -4.23
CA ASP A 115 7.97 -13.05 -4.97
C ASP A 115 9.47 -12.72 -4.87
N ASN A 116 9.81 -11.42 -4.89
CA ASN A 116 11.20 -10.94 -4.78
C ASN A 116 11.50 -10.28 -3.42
N VAL A 117 10.59 -10.40 -2.46
CA VAL A 117 10.72 -9.77 -1.15
C VAL A 117 11.19 -10.80 -0.14
N LYS A 118 12.18 -10.43 0.67
CA LYS A 118 12.73 -11.27 1.74
C LYS A 118 12.48 -10.63 3.09
N GLY A 119 12.43 -11.48 4.11
CA GLY A 119 12.33 -11.06 5.51
C GLY A 119 10.90 -11.00 6.02
N ASP A 120 10.80 -10.62 7.27
CA ASP A 120 9.53 -10.50 7.99
C ASP A 120 9.22 -9.03 8.27
N PHE A 121 7.93 -8.73 8.31
CA PHE A 121 7.42 -7.39 8.55
C PHE A 121 6.53 -7.34 9.78
N ASP A 122 6.52 -6.20 10.44
CA ASP A 122 5.59 -5.93 11.55
C ASP A 122 4.22 -5.51 11.04
N ILE A 123 4.22 -4.80 9.92
CA ILE A 123 3.01 -4.22 9.31
C ILE A 123 3.10 -4.41 7.80
N VAL A 124 2.01 -4.89 7.22
CA VAL A 124 1.80 -4.87 5.76
C VAL A 124 0.59 -4.01 5.47
N LEU A 125 0.73 -3.06 4.55
CA LEU A 125 -0.40 -2.26 4.06
C LEU A 125 -0.56 -2.49 2.57
N THR A 126 -1.80 -2.55 2.12
CA THR A 126 -2.08 -2.67 0.69
C THR A 126 -3.41 -2.04 0.29
N ASN A 127 -3.38 -1.32 -0.80
CA ASN A 127 -4.53 -1.02 -1.62
C ASN A 127 -4.38 -1.92 -2.85
N PRO A 128 -4.96 -3.15 -2.83
CA PRO A 128 -4.57 -4.19 -3.76
C PRO A 128 -5.02 -3.90 -5.19
N PRO A 129 -4.31 -4.43 -6.20
CA PRO A 129 -4.61 -4.19 -7.61
C PRO A 129 -5.83 -5.00 -8.05
N ILE A 130 -7.03 -4.49 -7.81
CA ILE A 130 -8.30 -5.17 -8.11
C ILE A 130 -8.40 -5.59 -9.58
N ARG A 131 -7.89 -4.74 -10.50
CA ARG A 131 -7.93 -5.04 -11.95
C ARG A 131 -7.05 -6.23 -12.35
N ALA A 132 -6.10 -6.61 -11.51
CA ALA A 132 -5.27 -7.79 -11.75
C ALA A 132 -6.02 -9.10 -11.52
N GLY A 133 -7.19 -9.03 -10.88
CA GLY A 133 -8.06 -10.17 -10.64
C GLY A 133 -7.97 -10.72 -9.22
N LYS A 134 -9.01 -11.48 -8.86
CA LYS A 134 -9.18 -12.07 -7.54
C LYS A 134 -7.98 -12.93 -7.09
N LYS A 135 -7.43 -13.72 -8.02
CA LYS A 135 -6.30 -14.60 -7.73
C LYS A 135 -5.08 -13.83 -7.20
N ILE A 136 -4.75 -12.72 -7.84
CA ILE A 136 -3.62 -11.87 -7.44
C ILE A 136 -3.90 -11.22 -6.09
N VAL A 137 -5.10 -10.66 -5.90
CA VAL A 137 -5.50 -10.05 -4.63
C VAL A 137 -5.40 -11.06 -3.48
N HIS A 138 -5.94 -12.26 -3.66
CA HIS A 138 -5.89 -13.32 -2.66
C HIS A 138 -4.45 -13.80 -2.39
N GLN A 139 -3.61 -13.85 -3.41
CA GLN A 139 -2.20 -14.21 -3.25
C GLN A 139 -1.48 -13.19 -2.35
N ILE A 140 -1.76 -11.90 -2.54
CA ILE A 140 -1.20 -10.84 -1.68
C ILE A 140 -1.59 -11.07 -0.21
N MET A 141 -2.84 -11.47 0.06
CA MET A 141 -3.30 -11.74 1.43
C MET A 141 -2.53 -12.92 2.06
N ILE A 142 -2.40 -14.02 1.32
CA ILE A 142 -1.69 -15.22 1.80
C ILE A 142 -0.21 -14.93 2.00
N ASP A 143 0.43 -14.28 1.04
CA ASP A 143 1.85 -13.94 1.10
C ASP A 143 2.13 -12.96 2.26
N SER A 144 1.21 -12.04 2.52
CA SER A 144 1.31 -11.12 3.65
C SER A 144 1.35 -11.89 4.98
N PHE A 145 0.49 -12.88 5.14
CA PHE A 145 0.51 -13.74 6.32
C PHE A 145 1.88 -14.44 6.49
N ASN A 146 2.41 -14.97 5.41
CA ASN A 146 3.69 -15.71 5.43
C ASN A 146 4.90 -14.80 5.71
N HIS A 147 4.80 -13.51 5.41
CA HIS A 147 5.87 -12.53 5.61
C HIS A 147 5.67 -11.62 6.83
N LEU A 148 4.62 -11.82 7.60
CA LEU A 148 4.42 -11.12 8.85
C LEU A 148 5.10 -11.86 10.00
N SER A 149 5.72 -11.09 10.89
CA SER A 149 6.22 -11.58 12.17
C SER A 149 5.05 -11.98 13.09
N GLU A 150 5.35 -12.70 14.15
CA GLU A 150 4.36 -12.93 15.21
C GLU A 150 3.83 -11.59 15.72
N SER A 151 2.53 -11.50 15.94
CA SER A 151 1.82 -10.27 16.29
C SER A 151 1.82 -9.20 15.18
N GLY A 152 2.26 -9.55 13.98
CA GLY A 152 2.20 -8.64 12.82
C GLY A 152 0.79 -8.43 12.33
N GLU A 153 0.57 -7.32 11.62
CA GLU A 153 -0.74 -6.91 11.15
C GLU A 153 -0.75 -6.61 9.66
N LEU A 154 -1.81 -7.05 8.99
CA LEU A 154 -2.13 -6.67 7.62
C LEU A 154 -3.29 -5.68 7.62
N TRP A 155 -3.10 -4.56 6.95
CA TRP A 155 -4.12 -3.54 6.73
C TRP A 155 -4.47 -3.45 5.25
N VAL A 156 -5.76 -3.64 4.93
CA VAL A 156 -6.25 -3.69 3.55
C VAL A 156 -7.37 -2.69 3.37
N VAL A 157 -7.33 -1.91 2.29
CA VAL A 157 -8.51 -1.18 1.83
C VAL A 157 -9.09 -1.89 0.62
N ILE A 158 -10.39 -2.14 0.64
CA ILE A 158 -11.08 -2.81 -0.46
C ILE A 158 -12.53 -2.37 -0.54
N GLN A 159 -13.02 -2.16 -1.76
CA GLN A 159 -14.43 -1.82 -1.97
C GLN A 159 -15.33 -3.03 -1.83
N LYS A 160 -16.50 -2.81 -1.24
CA LYS A 160 -17.56 -3.84 -1.14
C LYS A 160 -17.86 -4.47 -2.51
N LYS A 161 -17.98 -3.64 -3.53
CA LYS A 161 -18.30 -4.07 -4.90
C LYS A 161 -17.16 -4.79 -5.62
N GLN A 162 -15.97 -4.76 -5.08
CA GLN A 162 -14.74 -5.25 -5.72
C GLN A 162 -14.09 -6.41 -4.95
N GLY A 163 -14.91 -7.23 -4.30
CA GLY A 163 -14.46 -8.48 -3.70
C GLY A 163 -14.17 -8.43 -2.20
N MET A 164 -14.67 -7.43 -1.47
CA MET A 164 -14.46 -7.31 -0.03
C MET A 164 -14.89 -8.58 0.72
N ALA A 165 -16.08 -9.10 0.42
CA ALA A 165 -16.62 -10.27 1.14
C ALA A 165 -15.73 -11.51 1.01
N SER A 166 -15.26 -11.82 -0.20
CA SER A 166 -14.38 -12.98 -0.41
C SER A 166 -12.97 -12.75 0.16
N CYS A 167 -12.47 -11.53 0.12
CA CYS A 167 -11.20 -11.16 0.73
C CYS A 167 -11.27 -11.32 2.26
N LYS A 168 -12.30 -10.79 2.88
CA LYS A 168 -12.51 -10.89 4.33
C LYS A 168 -12.62 -12.35 4.78
N LYS A 169 -13.36 -13.17 4.03
CA LYS A 169 -13.47 -14.61 4.31
C LYS A 169 -12.11 -15.31 4.28
N LEU A 170 -11.31 -15.03 3.26
CA LEU A 170 -9.95 -15.57 3.15
C LEU A 170 -9.08 -15.15 4.33
N LEU A 171 -9.16 -13.89 4.74
CA LEU A 171 -8.41 -13.39 5.89
C LEU A 171 -8.85 -14.10 7.18
N GLU A 172 -10.15 -14.30 7.38
CA GLU A 172 -10.69 -15.02 8.54
C GLU A 172 -10.24 -16.49 8.60
N GLU A 173 -10.06 -17.11 7.44
CA GLU A 173 -9.55 -18.49 7.35
C GLU A 173 -8.02 -18.58 7.57
N THR A 174 -7.30 -17.49 7.42
CA THR A 174 -5.83 -17.47 7.40
C THR A 174 -5.23 -16.85 8.67
N PHE A 175 -5.80 -15.76 9.17
CA PHE A 175 -5.30 -14.98 10.30
C PHE A 175 -5.99 -15.36 11.60
N SER A 176 -5.40 -15.01 12.74
CA SER A 176 -5.99 -15.25 14.06
C SER A 176 -7.22 -14.39 14.31
N SER A 177 -7.22 -13.15 13.82
CA SER A 177 -8.38 -12.25 13.94
C SER A 177 -8.46 -11.32 12.76
N VAL A 178 -9.68 -10.91 12.42
CA VAL A 178 -9.97 -9.93 11.38
C VAL A 178 -11.01 -8.94 11.89
N GLU A 179 -10.71 -7.65 11.77
CA GLU A 179 -11.59 -6.58 12.19
C GLU A 179 -11.93 -5.67 10.99
N VAL A 180 -13.16 -5.23 10.92
CA VAL A 180 -13.56 -4.12 10.05
C VAL A 180 -13.34 -2.83 10.84
N ILE A 181 -12.27 -2.11 10.54
CA ILE A 181 -11.90 -0.90 11.26
C ILE A 181 -12.78 0.28 10.88
N ALA A 182 -13.11 0.40 9.58
CA ALA A 182 -13.90 1.50 9.06
C ALA A 182 -14.60 1.13 7.75
N LYS A 183 -15.65 1.89 7.48
CA LYS A 183 -16.39 1.85 6.20
C LYS A 183 -16.63 3.29 5.79
N ASN A 184 -16.32 3.62 4.55
CA ASN A 184 -16.57 4.96 4.01
C ASN A 184 -16.84 4.88 2.51
N LYS A 185 -18.03 5.31 2.09
CA LYS A 185 -18.45 5.31 0.68
C LYS A 185 -18.20 3.98 -0.05
N GLY A 186 -18.47 2.86 0.63
CA GLY A 186 -18.27 1.52 0.07
C GLY A 186 -16.83 0.98 0.20
N TYR A 187 -15.88 1.76 0.69
CA TYR A 187 -14.54 1.27 1.02
C TYR A 187 -14.51 0.71 2.43
N TYR A 188 -13.93 -0.45 2.58
CA TYR A 188 -13.75 -1.13 3.87
C TYR A 188 -12.27 -1.15 4.21
N ILE A 189 -11.95 -0.83 5.45
CA ILE A 189 -10.61 -1.02 6.00
C ILE A 189 -10.64 -2.27 6.87
N LEU A 190 -9.89 -3.28 6.44
CA LEU A 190 -9.76 -4.55 7.16
C LEU A 190 -8.39 -4.60 7.83
N LYS A 191 -8.37 -5.02 9.09
CA LYS A 191 -7.16 -5.31 9.85
C LYS A 191 -7.15 -6.78 10.20
N ALA A 192 -6.13 -7.50 9.77
CA ALA A 192 -5.93 -8.91 10.07
C ALA A 192 -4.67 -9.06 10.91
N SER A 193 -4.78 -9.80 12.01
CA SER A 193 -3.68 -10.04 12.96
C SER A 193 -3.22 -11.50 12.89
N LYS A 194 -1.90 -11.68 12.78
CA LYS A 194 -1.28 -13.01 12.71
C LYS A 194 -1.25 -13.69 14.07
#